data_6ee2af56d43099aa19b6b31fdbb8bc94
#
_entry.id   6ee2af56d43099aa19b6b31fdbb8bc94
#
_cell.length_a   1.000
_cell.length_b   1.000
_cell.length_c   1.000
_cell.angle_alpha   90.00
_cell.angle_beta   90.00
_cell.angle_gamma   90.00
#
_symmetry.space_group_name_H-M   'P 1'
#
loop_
_entity.id
_entity.type
_entity.pdbx_description
1 polymer ?
#
loop_
_entity_poly.entity_id
_entity_poly.type
_entity_poly.pdbx_seq_one_letter_code
_entity_poly.pdbx_strand_id
1 'polypeptide(L)'
;ASYNYSPMRFSIRGYDQSASTTYINGINFNDQERGRFNYSSLGGLNDAFRNKDVINGIENAPFAFGSLGGTTNINTRATAFAAGTKASVAYSNRSYNMRATATHSTGLMNNGWAFTGSAVWRWAKEGIIEGTFYNSWGYFLSAEKMINDRHSISLATYGAPTKRSQSAA
;
A
#
# COMPACT_ATOMS: atom_id res chain seq x y z
N ALA A 1 -24.34 4.70 8.34
CA ALA A 1 -23.02 4.14 8.68
C ALA A 1 -22.45 4.95 9.83
N SER A 2 -22.25 4.32 10.98
CA SER A 2 -21.63 4.98 12.12
C SER A 2 -20.15 5.25 11.81
N TYR A 3 -19.70 6.47 12.08
CA TYR A 3 -18.29 6.82 11.97
C TYR A 3 -17.52 6.14 13.09
N ASN A 4 -16.57 5.28 12.75
CA ASN A 4 -15.74 4.58 13.71
C ASN A 4 -14.28 5.03 13.59
N TYR A 5 -13.65 5.42 14.68
CA TYR A 5 -12.24 5.82 14.76
C TYR A 5 -11.26 4.64 14.64
N SER A 6 -11.75 3.42 14.46
CA SER A 6 -10.94 2.25 14.23
C SER A 6 -10.45 2.16 12.77
N PRO A 7 -9.43 1.33 12.47
CA PRO A 7 -9.08 0.98 11.11
C PRO A 7 -10.31 0.49 10.35
N MET A 8 -10.55 1.08 9.18
CA MET A 8 -11.69 0.73 8.36
C MET A 8 -11.58 -0.72 7.89
N ARG A 9 -12.59 -1.51 8.19
CA ARG A 9 -12.71 -2.91 7.79
C ARG A 9 -13.95 -3.06 6.95
N PHE A 10 -13.80 -3.78 5.84
CA PHE A 10 -14.90 -4.06 4.93
C PHE A 10 -15.23 -5.54 4.97
N SER A 11 -16.51 -5.84 4.98
CA SER A 11 -17.01 -7.19 4.70
C SER A 11 -17.51 -7.22 3.27
N ILE A 12 -16.93 -8.06 2.45
CA ILE A 12 -17.34 -8.24 1.05
C ILE A 12 -18.36 -9.36 1.03
N ARG A 13 -19.59 -9.06 0.58
CA ARG A 13 -20.70 -10.03 0.54
C ARG A 13 -20.96 -10.72 1.89
N GLY A 14 -20.72 -10.03 3.01
CA GLY A 14 -20.87 -10.57 4.36
C GLY A 14 -19.69 -11.43 4.86
N TYR A 15 -18.70 -11.70 4.03
CA TYR A 15 -17.49 -12.43 4.44
C TYR A 15 -16.51 -11.53 5.20
N ASP A 16 -15.82 -12.08 6.18
CA ASP A 16 -14.72 -11.41 6.87
C ASP A 16 -13.55 -11.13 5.91
N GLN A 17 -12.70 -10.17 6.25
CA GLN A 17 -11.52 -9.82 5.46
C GLN A 17 -10.50 -10.96 5.33
N SER A 18 -10.53 -11.95 6.22
CA SER A 18 -9.71 -13.17 6.10
C SER A 18 -10.08 -14.03 4.90
N ALA A 19 -11.33 -13.89 4.39
CA ALA A 19 -11.76 -14.54 3.16
C ALA A 19 -11.24 -13.85 1.88
N SER A 20 -10.53 -12.73 2.01
CA SER A 20 -9.92 -12.01 0.89
C SER A 20 -8.40 -12.19 0.91
N THR A 21 -7.79 -12.40 -0.25
CA THR A 21 -6.34 -12.59 -0.36
C THR A 21 -5.69 -11.43 -1.09
N THR A 22 -4.62 -10.89 -0.50
CA THR A 22 -3.84 -9.80 -1.09
C THR A 22 -2.44 -10.27 -1.43
N TYR A 23 -2.07 -10.05 -2.66
CA TYR A 23 -0.74 -10.33 -3.21
C TYR A 23 -0.01 -9.03 -3.49
N ILE A 24 1.31 -9.05 -3.38
CA ILE A 24 2.20 -8.00 -3.88
C ILE A 24 3.16 -8.68 -4.86
N ASN A 25 3.09 -8.30 -6.13
CA ASN A 25 3.83 -8.92 -7.23
C ASN A 25 3.67 -10.46 -7.27
N GLY A 26 2.48 -10.96 -6.97
CA GLY A 26 2.16 -12.39 -6.98
C GLY A 26 2.55 -13.15 -5.70
N ILE A 27 3.12 -12.49 -4.69
CA ILE A 27 3.43 -13.09 -3.39
C ILE A 27 2.31 -12.78 -2.41
N ASN A 28 1.81 -13.79 -1.69
CA ASN A 28 0.77 -13.61 -0.69
C ASN A 28 1.31 -12.83 0.53
N PHE A 29 0.63 -11.75 0.88
CA PHE A 29 0.97 -10.84 1.97
C PHE A 29 -0.07 -10.81 3.09
N ASN A 30 -1.03 -11.72 3.10
CA ASN A 30 -1.91 -11.87 4.24
C ASN A 30 -1.11 -12.31 5.48
N ASP A 31 -1.42 -11.71 6.61
CA ASP A 31 -0.88 -12.11 7.91
C ASP A 31 -1.22 -13.58 8.18
N GLN A 32 -0.22 -14.40 8.49
CA GLN A 32 -0.40 -15.84 8.67
C GLN A 32 -1.22 -16.19 9.92
N GLU A 33 -1.17 -15.34 10.94
CA GLU A 33 -1.92 -15.55 12.19
C GLU A 33 -3.39 -15.14 12.06
N ARG A 34 -3.64 -14.00 11.38
CA ARG A 34 -4.97 -13.37 11.28
C ARG A 34 -5.66 -13.61 9.94
N GLY A 35 -4.98 -14.21 8.98
CA GLY A 35 -5.48 -14.50 7.64
C GLY A 35 -5.82 -13.29 6.78
N ARG A 36 -5.49 -12.07 7.20
CA ARG A 36 -5.90 -10.83 6.51
C ARG A 36 -4.74 -9.90 6.23
N PHE A 37 -4.86 -9.11 5.17
CA PHE A 37 -3.89 -8.09 4.83
C PHE A 37 -4.06 -6.84 5.70
N ASN A 38 -2.98 -6.35 6.28
CA ASN A 38 -2.99 -5.16 7.10
C ASN A 38 -2.49 -3.94 6.30
N TYR A 39 -3.41 -3.17 5.72
CA TYR A 39 -3.08 -1.95 4.98
C TYR A 39 -2.33 -0.88 5.81
N SER A 40 -2.43 -0.92 7.13
CA SER A 40 -1.72 0.03 7.98
C SER A 40 -0.20 -0.19 7.97
N SER A 41 0.25 -1.41 7.67
CA SER A 41 1.67 -1.75 7.53
C SER A 41 2.34 -1.08 6.32
N LEU A 42 1.55 -0.65 5.34
CA LEU A 42 2.05 0.10 4.17
C LEU A 42 2.37 1.58 4.48
N GLY A 43 2.17 2.03 5.71
CA GLY A 43 2.63 3.33 6.18
C GLY A 43 2.02 4.55 5.48
N GLY A 44 0.96 4.38 4.69
CA GLY A 44 0.35 5.47 3.91
C GLY A 44 1.04 5.76 2.57
N LEU A 45 1.88 4.86 2.09
CA LEU A 45 2.50 4.87 0.76
C LEU A 45 1.47 4.58 -0.35
N ASN A 46 0.35 5.32 -0.35
CA ASN A 46 -0.79 5.06 -1.21
C ASN A 46 -0.45 5.12 -2.70
N ASP A 47 0.44 6.03 -3.09
CA ASP A 47 0.85 6.17 -4.49
C ASP A 47 1.69 4.97 -4.95
N ALA A 48 2.51 4.39 -4.07
CA ALA A 48 3.32 3.21 -4.37
C ALA A 48 2.49 1.93 -4.52
N PHE A 49 1.36 1.83 -3.82
CA PHE A 49 0.51 0.64 -3.80
C PHE A 49 -0.85 0.87 -4.48
N ARG A 50 -0.94 1.81 -5.41
CA ARG A 50 -2.20 2.15 -6.11
C ARG A 50 -2.53 1.22 -7.28
N ASN A 51 -1.53 0.65 -7.93
CA ASN A 51 -1.73 -0.23 -9.08
C ASN A 51 -2.19 -1.60 -8.60
N LYS A 52 -3.48 -1.85 -8.73
CA LYS A 52 -4.13 -3.06 -8.20
C LYS A 52 -4.95 -3.73 -9.28
N ASP A 53 -4.74 -5.03 -9.40
CA ASP A 53 -5.61 -5.94 -10.14
C ASP A 53 -6.54 -6.60 -9.14
N VAL A 54 -7.85 -6.42 -9.28
CA VAL A 54 -8.86 -6.93 -8.35
C VAL A 54 -9.76 -7.90 -9.07
N ILE A 55 -9.87 -9.10 -8.52
CA ILE A 55 -10.77 -10.15 -9.00
C ILE A 55 -11.76 -10.48 -7.88
N ASN A 56 -13.03 -10.46 -8.22
CA ASN A 56 -14.11 -10.68 -7.27
C ASN A 56 -14.51 -12.15 -7.20
N GLY A 57 -14.55 -12.70 -5.99
CA GLY A 57 -14.96 -14.08 -5.77
C GLY A 57 -13.95 -15.11 -6.28
N ILE A 58 -14.43 -16.27 -6.68
CA ILE A 58 -13.63 -17.45 -7.02
C ILE A 58 -13.25 -17.48 -8.52
N GLU A 59 -13.24 -16.33 -9.17
CA GLU A 59 -12.81 -16.26 -10.57
C GLU A 59 -11.33 -16.62 -10.72
N ASN A 60 -10.98 -17.19 -11.86
CA ASN A 60 -9.61 -17.55 -12.18
C ASN A 60 -8.75 -16.28 -12.31
N ALA A 61 -7.67 -16.21 -11.56
CA ALA A 61 -6.71 -15.12 -11.58
C ALA A 61 -5.38 -15.58 -12.16
N PRO A 62 -4.76 -14.83 -13.09
CA PRO A 62 -3.47 -15.23 -13.67
C PRO A 62 -2.32 -15.19 -12.64
N PHE A 63 -2.54 -14.61 -11.47
CA PHE A 63 -1.53 -14.42 -10.42
C PHE A 63 -1.83 -15.21 -9.14
N ALA A 64 -3.01 -15.82 -9.00
CA ALA A 64 -3.40 -16.47 -7.74
C ALA A 64 -4.60 -17.40 -7.91
N PHE A 65 -4.81 -18.23 -6.91
CA PHE A 65 -6.08 -18.95 -6.74
C PHE A 65 -7.16 -17.98 -6.26
N GLY A 66 -8.39 -18.15 -6.73
CA GLY A 66 -9.54 -17.36 -6.30
C GLY A 66 -9.81 -17.49 -4.79
N SER A 67 -10.44 -16.48 -4.23
CA SER A 67 -10.84 -16.43 -2.83
C SER A 67 -12.30 -15.99 -2.70
N LEU A 68 -13.02 -16.48 -1.70
CA LEU A 68 -14.46 -16.15 -1.49
C LEU A 68 -14.71 -14.65 -1.38
N GLY A 69 -13.84 -13.93 -0.70
CA GLY A 69 -13.89 -12.47 -0.57
C GLY A 69 -13.22 -11.69 -1.71
N GLY A 70 -12.69 -12.42 -2.71
CA GLY A 70 -11.96 -11.85 -3.82
C GLY A 70 -10.45 -11.77 -3.59
N THR A 71 -9.73 -11.51 -4.67
CA THR A 71 -8.27 -11.50 -4.71
C THR A 71 -7.77 -10.17 -5.25
N THR A 72 -6.79 -9.58 -4.59
CA THR A 72 -6.14 -8.34 -5.01
C THR A 72 -4.67 -8.58 -5.22
N ASN A 73 -4.13 -8.22 -6.38
CA ASN A 73 -2.69 -8.16 -6.61
C ASN A 73 -2.25 -6.71 -6.74
N ILE A 74 -1.27 -6.31 -5.95
CA ILE A 74 -0.67 -4.99 -5.98
C ILE A 74 0.60 -5.08 -6.82
N ASN A 75 0.62 -4.37 -7.94
CA ASN A 75 1.79 -4.31 -8.81
C ASN A 75 2.71 -3.16 -8.41
N THR A 76 3.90 -3.47 -7.93
CA THR A 76 4.91 -2.50 -7.48
C THR A 76 6.11 -2.41 -8.42
N ARG A 77 6.03 -2.98 -9.61
CA ARG A 77 7.08 -2.87 -10.63
C ARG A 77 7.25 -1.43 -11.09
N ALA A 78 8.47 -0.99 -11.31
CA ALA A 78 8.74 0.39 -11.69
C ALA A 78 8.10 0.76 -13.05
N THR A 79 7.97 -0.19 -13.96
CA THR A 79 7.30 0.01 -15.26
C THR A 79 5.79 0.18 -15.17
N ALA A 80 5.17 -0.20 -14.04
CA ALA A 80 3.74 0.00 -13.82
C ALA A 80 3.37 1.45 -13.47
N PHE A 81 4.37 2.32 -13.28
CA PHE A 81 4.16 3.73 -12.94
C PHE A 81 4.42 4.62 -14.15
N ALA A 82 3.49 5.55 -14.38
CA ALA A 82 3.70 6.59 -15.39
C ALA A 82 4.85 7.51 -14.96
N ALA A 83 5.65 7.94 -15.92
CA ALA A 83 6.72 8.91 -15.69
C ALA A 83 6.17 10.22 -15.13
N GLY A 84 6.84 10.78 -14.14
CA GLY A 84 6.47 12.06 -13.57
C GLY A 84 6.79 12.18 -12.08
N THR A 85 6.61 13.38 -11.57
CA THR A 85 6.78 13.71 -10.16
C THR A 85 5.46 14.20 -9.60
N LYS A 86 5.09 13.68 -8.42
CA LYS A 86 3.90 14.08 -7.69
C LYS A 86 4.29 14.39 -6.25
N ALA A 87 3.87 15.54 -5.76
CA ALA A 87 3.98 15.91 -4.36
C ALA A 87 2.61 16.35 -3.85
N SER A 88 2.30 16.01 -2.61
CA SER A 88 1.06 16.42 -1.97
C SER A 88 1.23 16.62 -0.48
N VAL A 89 0.52 17.61 0.04
CA VAL A 89 0.37 17.85 1.47
C VAL A 89 -1.12 17.80 1.79
N ALA A 90 -1.47 17.11 2.87
CA ALA A 90 -2.84 16.99 3.30
C ALA A 90 -2.94 17.19 4.82
N TYR A 91 -3.99 17.86 5.24
CA TYR A 91 -4.38 17.99 6.63
C TYR A 91 -5.53 17.03 6.94
N SER A 92 -5.51 16.43 8.12
CA SER A 92 -6.50 15.49 8.59
C SER A 92 -6.75 15.69 10.09
N ASN A 93 -7.95 15.46 10.53
CA ASN A 93 -8.33 15.49 11.95
C ASN A 93 -8.53 14.07 12.53
N ARG A 94 -7.85 13.07 11.97
CA ARG A 94 -7.96 11.68 12.44
C ARG A 94 -6.77 11.31 13.34
N SER A 95 -6.10 10.20 13.07
CA SER A 95 -4.95 9.72 13.83
C SER A 95 -3.68 10.55 13.61
N TYR A 96 -3.63 11.33 12.54
CA TYR A 96 -2.56 12.29 12.26
C TYR A 96 -3.16 13.59 11.74
N ASN A 97 -2.45 14.70 11.95
CA ASN A 97 -2.90 16.02 11.51
C ASN A 97 -2.33 16.41 10.17
N MET A 98 -1.11 16.01 9.87
CA MET A 98 -0.40 16.37 8.65
C MET A 98 0.13 15.13 7.95
N ARG A 99 0.03 15.14 6.63
CA ARG A 99 0.65 14.15 5.74
C ARG A 99 1.32 14.87 4.59
N ALA A 100 2.59 14.61 4.38
CA ALA A 100 3.34 15.01 3.20
C ALA A 100 3.73 13.75 2.42
N THR A 101 3.55 13.75 1.10
CA THR A 101 3.97 12.66 0.22
C THR A 101 4.70 13.22 -0.98
N ALA A 102 5.72 12.50 -1.43
CA ALA A 102 6.42 12.78 -2.68
C ALA A 102 6.66 11.45 -3.40
N THR A 103 6.40 11.42 -4.69
CA THR A 103 6.62 10.26 -5.56
C THR A 103 7.23 10.72 -6.86
N HIS A 104 8.26 10.02 -7.30
CA HIS A 104 8.90 10.24 -8.59
C HIS A 104 9.04 8.92 -9.32
N SER A 105 8.73 8.90 -10.61
CA SER A 105 8.94 7.77 -11.49
C SER A 105 9.57 8.23 -12.79
N THR A 106 10.58 7.53 -13.24
CA THR A 106 11.22 7.79 -14.54
C THR A 106 10.40 7.28 -15.72
N GLY A 107 9.47 6.33 -15.44
CA GLY A 107 8.91 5.47 -16.50
C GLY A 107 10.00 4.57 -17.10
N LEU A 108 9.65 3.86 -18.16
CA LEU A 108 10.60 3.04 -18.90
C LEU A 108 11.49 3.95 -19.77
N MET A 109 12.78 3.95 -19.49
CA MET A 109 13.78 4.69 -20.24
C MET A 109 14.28 3.89 -21.46
N ASN A 110 14.84 4.58 -22.45
CA ASN A 110 15.37 3.97 -23.68
C ASN A 110 16.44 2.91 -23.47
N ASN A 111 17.14 2.96 -22.34
CA ASN A 111 18.13 1.96 -21.93
C ASN A 111 17.51 0.75 -21.24
N GLY A 112 16.18 0.64 -21.21
CA GLY A 112 15.44 -0.46 -20.60
C GLY A 112 15.36 -0.43 -19.07
N TRP A 113 15.77 0.64 -18.39
CA TRP A 113 15.60 0.82 -16.96
C TRP A 113 14.34 1.63 -16.64
N ALA A 114 13.73 1.29 -15.51
CA ALA A 114 12.69 2.08 -14.88
C ALA A 114 12.96 2.18 -13.37
N PHE A 115 12.75 3.37 -12.80
CA PHE A 115 12.89 3.62 -11.37
C PHE A 115 11.67 4.34 -10.85
N THR A 116 11.24 3.96 -9.66
CA THR A 116 10.15 4.65 -8.94
C THR A 116 10.53 4.76 -7.47
N GLY A 117 10.43 5.97 -6.93
CA GLY A 117 10.63 6.24 -5.52
C GLY A 117 9.44 6.99 -4.93
N SER A 118 9.03 6.65 -3.72
CA SER A 118 8.00 7.37 -2.98
C SER A 118 8.39 7.51 -1.52
N ALA A 119 8.09 8.67 -0.94
CA ALA A 119 8.27 8.94 0.47
C ALA A 119 6.99 9.54 1.04
N VAL A 120 6.68 9.21 2.28
CA VAL A 120 5.54 9.73 3.02
C VAL A 120 5.93 10.04 4.45
N TRP A 121 5.45 11.16 4.95
CA TRP A 121 5.54 11.52 6.36
C TRP A 121 4.17 11.90 6.88
N ARG A 122 3.81 11.34 8.04
CA ARG A 122 2.55 11.61 8.74
C ARG A 122 2.86 11.96 10.18
N TRP A 123 2.32 13.07 10.63
CA TRP A 123 2.62 13.59 11.93
C TRP A 123 1.40 14.17 12.63
N ALA A 124 1.32 13.95 13.95
CA ALA A 124 0.45 14.65 14.87
C ALA A 124 1.16 14.81 16.22
N LYS A 125 1.19 16.03 16.72
CA LYS A 125 1.60 16.27 18.11
C LYS A 125 0.58 15.67 19.06
N GLU A 126 -0.69 15.85 18.72
CA GLU A 126 -1.83 15.36 19.46
C GLU A 126 -2.92 14.92 18.48
N GLY A 127 -3.47 13.73 18.68
CA GLY A 127 -4.56 13.20 17.89
C GLY A 127 -5.91 13.73 18.37
N ILE A 128 -7.00 13.04 17.99
CA ILE A 128 -8.36 13.39 18.45
C ILE A 128 -8.51 13.13 19.95
N ILE A 129 -7.81 12.14 20.48
CA ILE A 129 -7.78 11.83 21.90
C ILE A 129 -6.58 12.54 22.50
N GLU A 130 -6.82 13.31 23.54
CA GLU A 130 -5.79 14.04 24.27
C GLU A 130 -4.67 13.10 24.76
N GLY A 131 -3.41 13.55 24.65
CA GLY A 131 -2.23 12.76 25.01
C GLY A 131 -1.82 11.69 23.99
N THR A 132 -2.53 11.56 22.86
CA THR A 132 -2.11 10.65 21.77
C THR A 132 -1.24 11.40 20.78
N PHE A 133 -0.11 10.81 20.41
CA PHE A 133 0.75 11.32 19.33
C PHE A 133 0.88 10.33 18.20
N TYR A 134 1.25 10.82 17.04
CA TYR A 134 1.50 10.00 15.85
C TYR A 134 2.69 10.55 15.08
N ASN A 135 3.67 9.70 14.79
CA ASN A 135 4.77 10.01 13.91
C ASN A 135 5.10 8.76 13.08
N SER A 136 4.92 8.86 11.80
CA SER A 136 5.20 7.77 10.89
C SER A 136 5.81 8.33 9.61
N TRP A 137 6.87 7.71 9.15
CA TRP A 137 7.40 7.95 7.82
C TRP A 137 7.51 6.64 7.08
N GLY A 138 7.44 6.70 5.77
CA GLY A 138 7.57 5.53 4.93
C GLY A 138 8.35 5.86 3.68
N TYR A 139 8.99 4.86 3.13
CA TYR A 139 9.67 4.92 1.85
C TYR A 139 9.33 3.71 0.99
N PHE A 140 9.38 3.91 -0.29
CA PHE A 140 9.25 2.88 -1.32
C PHE A 140 10.24 3.17 -2.42
N LEU A 141 10.99 2.16 -2.83
CA LEU A 141 11.89 2.22 -3.96
C LEU A 141 11.67 0.98 -4.83
N SER A 142 11.52 1.18 -6.12
CA SER A 142 11.43 0.11 -7.11
C SER A 142 12.35 0.39 -8.28
N ALA A 143 13.08 -0.61 -8.69
CA ALA A 143 13.94 -0.59 -9.87
C ALA A 143 13.61 -1.79 -10.74
N GLU A 144 13.51 -1.58 -12.03
CA GLU A 144 13.23 -2.65 -13.00
C GLU A 144 14.14 -2.49 -14.21
N LYS A 145 14.66 -3.60 -14.69
CA LYS A 145 15.45 -3.70 -15.92
C LYS A 145 14.75 -4.63 -16.89
N MET A 146 14.32 -4.09 -18.01
CA MET A 146 13.90 -4.88 -19.16
C MET A 146 15.15 -5.38 -19.89
N ILE A 147 15.36 -6.69 -19.91
CA ILE A 147 16.48 -7.32 -20.61
C ILE A 147 16.15 -7.48 -22.08
N ASN A 148 14.94 -7.92 -22.34
CA ASN A 148 14.32 -8.04 -23.68
C ASN A 148 12.80 -8.03 -23.51
N ASP A 149 12.05 -8.20 -24.61
CA ASP A 149 10.58 -8.17 -24.62
C ASP A 149 9.91 -9.28 -23.78
N ARG A 150 10.67 -10.30 -23.37
CA ARG A 150 10.14 -11.45 -22.61
C ARG A 150 10.68 -11.56 -21.19
N HIS A 151 11.80 -10.89 -20.89
CA HIS A 151 12.48 -11.01 -19.60
C HIS A 151 12.73 -9.65 -18.96
N SER A 152 12.31 -9.51 -17.72
CA SER A 152 12.64 -8.37 -16.88
C SER A 152 13.08 -8.84 -15.48
N ILE A 153 13.88 -8.03 -14.83
CA ILE A 153 14.27 -8.20 -13.43
C ILE A 153 13.78 -6.98 -12.69
N SER A 154 13.04 -7.19 -11.61
CA SER A 154 12.53 -6.12 -10.75
C SER A 154 12.94 -6.32 -9.31
N LEU A 155 13.29 -5.23 -8.64
CA LEU A 155 13.54 -5.16 -7.21
C LEU A 155 12.67 -4.07 -6.63
N ALA A 156 11.92 -4.39 -5.57
CA ALA A 156 11.15 -3.42 -4.82
C ALA A 156 11.47 -3.54 -3.32
N THR A 157 11.64 -2.42 -2.66
CA THR A 157 11.80 -2.34 -1.22
C THR A 157 10.94 -1.24 -0.64
N TYR A 158 10.42 -1.45 0.56
CA TYR A 158 9.66 -0.45 1.28
C TYR A 158 9.80 -0.63 2.79
N GLY A 159 9.56 0.44 3.52
CA GLY A 159 9.49 0.43 4.97
C GLY A 159 8.59 1.53 5.48
N ALA A 160 7.97 1.29 6.64
CA ALA A 160 7.01 2.21 7.24
C ALA A 160 7.10 2.27 8.77
N PRO A 161 8.25 2.69 9.34
CA PRO A 161 8.38 2.83 10.78
C PRO A 161 7.36 3.83 11.33
N THR A 162 6.68 3.41 12.38
CA THR A 162 5.61 4.18 13.00
C THR A 162 5.78 4.21 14.52
N LYS A 163 5.79 5.42 15.08
CA LYS A 163 5.70 5.69 16.52
C LYS A 163 4.34 6.30 16.80
N ARG A 164 3.57 5.69 17.66
CA ARG A 164 2.24 6.19 18.04
C ARG A 164 1.93 5.82 19.48
N SER A 165 1.18 6.67 20.17
CA SER A 165 0.49 6.29 21.38
C SER A 165 -0.88 5.70 21.06
N GLN A 166 -1.37 4.83 21.93
CA GLN A 166 -2.74 4.33 21.91
C GLN A 166 -3.35 4.64 23.25
N SER A 167 -4.61 5.10 23.30
CA SER A 167 -5.34 5.13 24.55
C SER A 167 -5.60 3.68 24.96
N ALA A 168 -5.34 3.38 26.22
CA ALA A 168 -5.89 2.18 26.84
C ALA A 168 -7.41 2.35 26.90
N ALA A 169 -8.16 1.51 26.17
CA ALA A 169 -9.60 1.43 26.27
C ALA A 169 -9.97 0.44 27.37
#